data_974529055b8a7376e35ec1965598227c
#
_entry.id   974529055b8a7376e35ec1965598227c
#
_cell.length_a   1.000
_cell.length_b   1.000
_cell.length_c   1.000
_cell.angle_alpha   90.00
_cell.angle_beta   90.00
_cell.angle_gamma   90.00
#
_symmetry.space_group_name_H-M   'P 1'
#
loop_
_entity.id
_entity.type
_entity.pdbx_description
1 polymer ?
#
loop_
_entity_poly.entity_id
_entity_poly.type
_entity_poly.pdbx_seq_one_letter_code
_entity_poly.pdbx_strand_id
1 'polypeptide(L)'
;MKPQIIAFGPFALDLAAGVLYRDGAVVPLRPQAIRTLKVLVEHGGQHLNHDQMIRHAWDGVNVSKHTVTVTMGEVRRALGEFGDWIRAHPRLGYTLLVPECEELLRIGWHHLNRRTREGLEKAVRCFEDAVSAGGGARAYEGASRAYLYLGAYGMHRASDCYPKFLELHRKLVALRGYTPEVLLDHAQGLNIYERRFAEAEVEMLQVLREQPKLAAAYAQLAWLYGSWAQHERAVEMLERARAADVLGPALALAEIIVRFCGRNFESAVESGRRILSLHPNFPTAVAFYARALEHSGRIGEALHQHRLACMLAPDVPWYRTMEGVCLARAGRRKEAQAVVEELRELRSTTYVDGYHFSQLLDMLGDTEGAFRELEEAVEEGCPMLISLNVDPSFDRMRTDHRFPQLVERAFSGVDSLRGAVVR
;
A
#
# COMPACT_ATOMS: atom_id res chain seq x y z
N MET A 1 -17.16 -5.36 25.25
CA MET A 1 -16.84 -6.72 24.74
C MET A 1 -15.90 -6.55 23.55
N LYS A 2 -14.74 -7.23 23.53
CA LYS A 2 -13.88 -7.21 22.35
C LYS A 2 -14.64 -7.84 21.17
N PRO A 3 -14.60 -7.29 19.96
CA PRO A 3 -15.21 -7.92 18.81
C PRO A 3 -14.57 -9.29 18.60
N GLN A 4 -15.36 -10.35 18.64
CA GLN A 4 -14.88 -11.70 18.41
C GLN A 4 -15.06 -11.99 16.91
N ILE A 5 -14.07 -11.59 16.11
CA ILE A 5 -14.02 -11.84 14.66
C ILE A 5 -13.18 -13.09 14.42
N ILE A 6 -13.74 -14.07 13.69
CA ILE A 6 -13.02 -15.25 13.23
C ILE A 6 -12.77 -15.08 11.72
N ALA A 7 -11.48 -15.04 11.33
CA ALA A 7 -11.06 -14.96 9.94
C ALA A 7 -10.74 -16.37 9.39
N PHE A 8 -11.15 -16.64 8.13
CA PHE A 8 -10.83 -17.87 7.40
C PHE A 8 -10.80 -17.60 5.89
N GLY A 9 -9.66 -17.82 5.25
CA GLY A 9 -9.45 -17.38 3.87
C GLY A 9 -9.79 -15.90 3.67
N PRO A 10 -10.55 -15.52 2.62
CA PRO A 10 -10.94 -14.13 2.36
C PRO A 10 -12.11 -13.65 3.25
N PHE A 11 -12.60 -14.49 4.15
CA PHE A 11 -13.77 -14.21 4.97
C PHE A 11 -13.41 -13.79 6.39
N ALA A 12 -14.25 -12.92 6.96
CA ALA A 12 -14.24 -12.56 8.37
C ALA A 12 -15.68 -12.66 8.93
N LEU A 13 -15.87 -13.48 9.95
CA LEU A 13 -17.15 -13.67 10.63
C LEU A 13 -17.15 -12.92 11.95
N ASP A 14 -17.92 -11.83 12.03
CA ASP A 14 -18.16 -11.12 13.28
C ASP A 14 -19.25 -11.85 14.08
N LEU A 15 -18.84 -12.49 15.16
CA LEU A 15 -19.74 -13.29 16.01
C LEU A 15 -20.68 -12.41 16.84
N ALA A 16 -20.28 -11.17 17.16
CA ALA A 16 -21.09 -10.26 17.96
C ALA A 16 -22.17 -9.59 17.12
N ALA A 17 -21.82 -9.16 15.91
CA ALA A 17 -22.76 -8.56 14.95
C ALA A 17 -23.57 -9.61 14.18
N GLY A 18 -23.10 -10.87 14.10
CA GLY A 18 -23.71 -11.91 13.29
C GLY A 18 -23.62 -11.59 11.80
N VAL A 19 -22.47 -11.09 11.34
CA VAL A 19 -22.25 -10.64 9.96
C VAL A 19 -21.03 -11.34 9.38
N LEU A 20 -21.18 -11.82 8.15
CA LEU A 20 -20.08 -12.35 7.34
C LEU A 20 -19.58 -11.24 6.41
N TYR A 21 -18.26 -11.07 6.35
CA TYR A 21 -17.58 -10.20 5.40
C TYR A 21 -16.73 -11.04 4.45
N ARG A 22 -16.60 -10.60 3.20
CA ARG A 22 -15.61 -11.08 2.24
C ARG A 22 -14.82 -9.87 1.72
N ASP A 23 -13.51 -9.86 1.93
CA ASP A 23 -12.62 -8.75 1.52
C ASP A 23 -13.14 -7.38 1.99
N GLY A 24 -13.73 -7.33 3.19
CA GLY A 24 -14.31 -6.14 3.80
C GLY A 24 -15.77 -5.82 3.39
N ALA A 25 -16.32 -6.48 2.38
CA ALA A 25 -17.71 -6.31 1.95
C ALA A 25 -18.66 -7.26 2.70
N VAL A 26 -19.86 -6.79 3.04
CA VAL A 26 -20.87 -7.61 3.71
C VAL A 26 -21.42 -8.67 2.76
N VAL A 27 -21.40 -9.93 3.20
CA VAL A 27 -22.03 -11.07 2.54
C VAL A 27 -23.37 -11.34 3.24
N PRO A 28 -24.52 -11.15 2.56
CA PRO A 28 -25.82 -11.35 3.18
C PRO A 28 -26.07 -12.83 3.48
N LEU A 29 -26.32 -13.14 4.75
CA LEU A 29 -26.69 -14.47 5.23
C LEU A 29 -27.79 -14.35 6.29
N ARG A 30 -28.70 -15.33 6.31
CA ARG A 30 -29.72 -15.42 7.37
C ARG A 30 -29.08 -15.79 8.70
N PRO A 31 -29.65 -15.36 9.85
CA PRO A 31 -29.07 -15.64 11.17
C PRO A 31 -28.77 -17.11 11.44
N GLN A 32 -29.63 -18.02 10.93
CA GLN A 32 -29.40 -19.46 11.10
C GLN A 32 -28.20 -19.98 10.28
N ALA A 33 -27.99 -19.44 9.06
CA ALA A 33 -26.84 -19.78 8.25
C ALA A 33 -25.53 -19.22 8.85
N ILE A 34 -25.59 -18.04 9.46
CA ILE A 34 -24.47 -17.46 10.24
C ILE A 34 -24.10 -18.36 11.42
N ARG A 35 -25.08 -18.83 12.21
CA ARG A 35 -24.82 -19.78 13.32
C ARG A 35 -24.21 -21.08 12.83
N THR A 36 -24.73 -21.60 11.73
CA THR A 36 -24.18 -22.81 11.10
C THR A 36 -22.74 -22.64 10.64
N LEU A 37 -22.44 -21.53 9.99
CA LEU A 37 -21.08 -21.19 9.56
C LEU A 37 -20.15 -20.99 10.75
N LYS A 38 -20.59 -20.31 11.80
CA LYS A 38 -19.84 -20.15 13.06
C LYS A 38 -19.37 -21.50 13.58
N VAL A 39 -20.28 -22.46 13.71
CA VAL A 39 -19.95 -23.81 14.25
C VAL A 39 -18.93 -24.52 13.37
N LEU A 40 -19.05 -24.41 12.04
CA LEU A 40 -18.09 -25.00 11.10
C LEU A 40 -16.69 -24.36 11.23
N VAL A 41 -16.63 -23.03 11.41
CA VAL A 41 -15.35 -22.31 11.52
C VAL A 41 -14.69 -22.59 12.86
N GLU A 42 -15.45 -22.60 13.95
CA GLU A 42 -14.93 -22.93 15.30
C GLU A 42 -14.38 -24.35 15.39
N HIS A 43 -14.88 -25.27 14.57
CA HIS A 43 -14.45 -26.66 14.50
C HIS A 43 -13.69 -27.00 13.21
N GLY A 44 -12.96 -26.02 12.65
CA GLY A 44 -12.25 -26.17 11.39
C GLY A 44 -11.44 -27.48 11.29
N GLY A 45 -11.56 -28.20 10.17
CA GLY A 45 -10.92 -29.48 9.93
C GLY A 45 -11.58 -30.70 10.60
N GLN A 46 -12.51 -30.51 11.54
CA GLN A 46 -13.21 -31.64 12.19
C GLN A 46 -14.50 -31.99 11.48
N HIS A 47 -14.86 -33.29 11.53
CA HIS A 47 -16.15 -33.76 11.05
C HIS A 47 -17.25 -33.49 12.09
N LEU A 48 -18.27 -32.75 11.69
CA LEU A 48 -19.46 -32.50 12.51
C LEU A 48 -20.65 -33.27 11.96
N ASN A 49 -21.08 -34.31 12.69
CA ASN A 49 -22.28 -35.07 12.31
C ASN A 49 -23.56 -34.23 12.50
N HIS A 50 -24.69 -34.76 12.01
CA HIS A 50 -25.97 -34.06 12.07
C HIS A 50 -26.39 -33.67 13.49
N ASP A 51 -26.17 -34.58 14.45
CA ASP A 51 -26.58 -34.35 15.83
C ASP A 51 -25.70 -33.29 16.51
N GLN A 52 -24.39 -33.25 16.19
CA GLN A 52 -23.48 -32.20 16.62
C GLN A 52 -23.86 -30.86 15.99
N MET A 53 -24.16 -30.83 14.67
CA MET A 53 -24.63 -29.62 14.01
C MET A 53 -25.92 -29.08 14.63
N ILE A 54 -26.91 -29.93 14.86
CA ILE A 54 -28.17 -29.55 15.51
C ILE A 54 -27.91 -29.00 16.92
N ARG A 55 -27.08 -29.69 17.69
CA ARG A 55 -26.77 -29.28 19.08
C ARG A 55 -26.12 -27.89 19.12
N HIS A 56 -25.16 -27.63 18.25
CA HIS A 56 -24.36 -26.40 18.32
C HIS A 56 -24.96 -25.23 17.50
N ALA A 57 -25.63 -25.50 16.37
CA ALA A 57 -26.16 -24.44 15.51
C ALA A 57 -27.65 -24.16 15.70
N TRP A 58 -28.41 -25.12 16.30
CA TRP A 58 -29.84 -24.99 16.59
C TRP A 58 -30.19 -25.10 18.08
N ASP A 59 -29.17 -24.97 18.96
CA ASP A 59 -29.36 -25.05 20.43
C ASP A 59 -30.14 -26.29 20.90
N GLY A 60 -29.95 -27.42 20.17
CA GLY A 60 -30.63 -28.68 20.47
C GLY A 60 -32.09 -28.77 20.00
N VAL A 61 -32.63 -27.73 19.38
CA VAL A 61 -33.99 -27.79 18.79
C VAL A 61 -34.02 -28.87 17.72
N ASN A 62 -35.00 -29.79 17.85
CA ASN A 62 -35.12 -30.91 16.90
C ASN A 62 -35.52 -30.41 15.50
N VAL A 63 -34.58 -30.48 14.56
CA VAL A 63 -34.78 -30.12 13.15
C VAL A 63 -34.46 -31.32 12.27
N SER A 64 -35.08 -31.39 11.09
CA SER A 64 -34.85 -32.48 10.16
C SER A 64 -33.44 -32.41 9.54
N LYS A 65 -32.91 -33.55 9.12
CA LYS A 65 -31.65 -33.61 8.32
C LYS A 65 -31.73 -32.76 7.07
N HIS A 66 -32.92 -32.66 6.49
CA HIS A 66 -33.19 -31.83 5.31
C HIS A 66 -32.93 -30.33 5.63
N THR A 67 -33.38 -29.85 6.79
CA THR A 67 -33.16 -28.48 7.24
C THR A 67 -31.67 -28.14 7.34
N VAL A 68 -30.86 -29.04 7.90
CA VAL A 68 -29.39 -28.89 7.97
C VAL A 68 -28.80 -28.82 6.57
N THR A 69 -29.22 -29.72 5.67
CA THR A 69 -28.72 -29.77 4.28
C THR A 69 -29.08 -28.48 3.50
N VAL A 70 -30.30 -27.97 3.64
CA VAL A 70 -30.73 -26.71 3.00
C VAL A 70 -29.90 -25.54 3.51
N THR A 71 -29.67 -25.46 4.83
CA THR A 71 -28.86 -24.40 5.42
C THR A 71 -27.39 -24.48 4.96
N MET A 72 -26.84 -25.70 4.84
CA MET A 72 -25.50 -25.89 4.26
C MET A 72 -25.42 -25.42 2.80
N GLY A 73 -26.46 -25.67 2.01
CA GLY A 73 -26.57 -25.17 0.63
C GLY A 73 -26.61 -23.64 0.56
N GLU A 74 -27.22 -22.99 1.55
CA GLU A 74 -27.23 -21.54 1.67
C GLU A 74 -25.83 -21.00 2.02
N VAL A 75 -25.17 -21.59 3.01
CA VAL A 75 -23.79 -21.20 3.38
C VAL A 75 -22.83 -21.38 2.21
N ARG A 76 -22.88 -22.50 1.50
CA ARG A 76 -22.04 -22.73 0.30
C ARG A 76 -22.26 -21.66 -0.78
N ARG A 77 -23.52 -21.30 -1.04
CA ARG A 77 -23.83 -20.23 -2.02
C ARG A 77 -23.29 -18.88 -1.59
N ALA A 78 -23.34 -18.56 -0.31
CA ALA A 78 -22.79 -17.32 0.21
C ALA A 78 -21.26 -17.28 0.15
N LEU A 79 -20.59 -18.43 0.32
CA LEU A 79 -19.15 -18.53 0.11
C LEU A 79 -18.76 -18.48 -1.39
N GLY A 80 -19.70 -18.59 -2.32
CA GLY A 80 -19.46 -18.51 -3.76
C GLY A 80 -18.50 -19.58 -4.26
N GLU A 81 -17.43 -19.21 -4.93
CA GLU A 81 -16.38 -20.10 -5.42
C GLU A 81 -15.68 -20.93 -4.32
N PHE A 82 -15.75 -20.49 -3.06
CA PHE A 82 -15.21 -21.18 -1.89
C PHE A 82 -16.21 -22.13 -1.21
N GLY A 83 -17.39 -22.32 -1.81
CA GLY A 83 -18.43 -23.20 -1.26
C GLY A 83 -17.98 -24.65 -1.10
N ASP A 84 -17.04 -25.11 -1.93
CA ASP A 84 -16.47 -26.46 -1.89
C ASP A 84 -15.54 -26.71 -0.68
N TRP A 85 -15.15 -25.67 0.07
CA TRP A 85 -14.48 -25.86 1.36
C TRP A 85 -15.36 -26.56 2.38
N ILE A 86 -16.69 -26.47 2.25
CA ILE A 86 -17.62 -27.23 3.05
C ILE A 86 -17.87 -28.59 2.36
N ARG A 87 -17.20 -29.62 2.84
CA ARG A 87 -17.36 -30.98 2.33
C ARG A 87 -18.41 -31.76 3.13
N ALA A 88 -19.27 -32.48 2.40
CA ALA A 88 -20.18 -33.42 3.00
C ALA A 88 -19.56 -34.82 2.92
N HIS A 89 -19.49 -35.50 4.04
CA HIS A 89 -18.97 -36.88 4.12
C HIS A 89 -20.10 -37.83 4.50
N PRO A 90 -20.36 -38.86 3.69
CA PRO A 90 -21.39 -39.86 4.01
C PRO A 90 -21.15 -40.42 5.42
N ARG A 91 -22.16 -40.40 6.26
CA ARG A 91 -22.18 -40.88 7.67
C ARG A 91 -21.35 -40.07 8.67
N LEU A 92 -20.39 -39.22 8.24
CA LEU A 92 -19.54 -38.44 9.12
C LEU A 92 -20.04 -36.99 9.28
N GLY A 93 -20.87 -36.48 8.35
CA GLY A 93 -21.44 -35.12 8.42
C GLY A 93 -20.71 -34.13 7.54
N TYR A 94 -20.39 -32.95 8.09
CA TYR A 94 -19.80 -31.83 7.35
C TYR A 94 -18.45 -31.43 7.96
N THR A 95 -17.56 -30.95 7.09
CA THR A 95 -16.25 -30.42 7.48
C THR A 95 -15.98 -29.13 6.69
N LEU A 96 -15.44 -28.11 7.35
CA LEU A 96 -14.88 -26.94 6.68
C LEU A 96 -13.37 -27.13 6.58
N LEU A 97 -12.85 -27.18 5.35
CA LEU A 97 -11.42 -27.27 5.05
C LEU A 97 -10.99 -26.05 4.25
N VAL A 98 -10.29 -25.13 4.91
CA VAL A 98 -9.65 -23.99 4.23
C VAL A 98 -8.31 -24.47 3.68
N PRO A 99 -8.05 -24.38 2.36
CA PRO A 99 -6.76 -24.78 1.80
C PRO A 99 -5.60 -23.97 2.40
N GLU A 100 -4.42 -24.57 2.51
CA GLU A 100 -3.22 -23.92 3.04
C GLU A 100 -2.87 -22.64 2.30
N CYS A 101 -3.01 -22.63 0.96
CA CYS A 101 -2.78 -21.43 0.16
C CYS A 101 -3.69 -20.25 0.55
N GLU A 102 -4.90 -20.49 0.99
CA GLU A 102 -5.83 -19.43 1.42
C GLU A 102 -5.42 -18.79 2.75
N GLU A 103 -4.88 -19.58 3.66
CA GLU A 103 -4.32 -19.06 4.90
C GLU A 103 -3.07 -18.22 4.63
N LEU A 104 -2.19 -18.68 3.74
CA LEU A 104 -1.02 -17.93 3.30
C LEU A 104 -1.43 -16.61 2.62
N LEU A 105 -2.46 -16.63 1.76
CA LEU A 105 -3.02 -15.42 1.15
C LEU A 105 -3.53 -14.45 2.22
N ARG A 106 -4.31 -14.92 3.19
CA ARG A 106 -4.85 -14.08 4.28
C ARG A 106 -3.73 -13.42 5.07
N ILE A 107 -2.72 -14.20 5.45
CA ILE A 107 -1.54 -13.69 6.18
C ILE A 107 -0.77 -12.69 5.31
N GLY A 108 -0.56 -13.01 4.04
CA GLY A 108 0.12 -12.14 3.08
C GLY A 108 -0.56 -10.77 2.94
N TRP A 109 -1.87 -10.75 2.75
CA TRP A 109 -2.65 -9.50 2.68
C TRP A 109 -2.62 -8.70 3.99
N HIS A 110 -2.69 -9.37 5.15
CA HIS A 110 -2.53 -8.70 6.43
C HIS A 110 -1.17 -7.98 6.53
N HIS A 111 -0.10 -8.66 6.15
CA HIS A 111 1.24 -8.08 6.19
C HIS A 111 1.43 -6.96 5.16
N LEU A 112 0.91 -7.11 3.95
CA LEU A 112 0.95 -6.09 2.89
C LEU A 112 0.29 -4.78 3.34
N ASN A 113 -0.82 -4.87 4.05
CA ASN A 113 -1.56 -3.69 4.53
C ASN A 113 -0.84 -2.92 5.64
N ARG A 114 0.15 -3.49 6.31
CA ARG A 114 0.97 -2.79 7.32
C ARG A 114 1.87 -1.71 6.70
N ARG A 115 2.22 -1.82 5.42
CA ARG A 115 3.06 -0.86 4.68
C ARG A 115 4.40 -0.57 5.35
N THR A 116 4.93 -1.49 6.12
CA THR A 116 6.30 -1.46 6.66
C THR A 116 7.19 -2.38 5.85
N ARG A 117 8.52 -2.16 5.86
CA ARG A 117 9.49 -3.02 5.16
C ARG A 117 9.33 -4.47 5.59
N GLU A 118 9.41 -4.74 6.90
CA GLU A 118 9.21 -6.07 7.46
C GLU A 118 7.87 -6.70 7.03
N GLY A 119 6.79 -5.88 7.05
CA GLY A 119 5.46 -6.32 6.61
C GLY A 119 5.46 -6.71 5.14
N LEU A 120 5.99 -5.88 4.25
CA LEU A 120 6.03 -6.17 2.81
C LEU A 120 6.92 -7.37 2.47
N GLU A 121 8.06 -7.52 3.13
CA GLU A 121 8.94 -8.70 2.97
C GLU A 121 8.25 -10.00 3.45
N LYS A 122 7.52 -9.95 4.56
CA LYS A 122 6.69 -11.08 5.02
C LYS A 122 5.56 -11.37 4.05
N ALA A 123 4.93 -10.34 3.49
CA ALA A 123 3.89 -10.49 2.48
C ALA A 123 4.43 -11.19 1.22
N VAL A 124 5.62 -10.78 0.73
CA VAL A 124 6.28 -11.44 -0.40
C VAL A 124 6.42 -12.93 -0.12
N ARG A 125 7.03 -13.32 1.02
CA ARG A 125 7.21 -14.75 1.37
C ARG A 125 5.87 -15.50 1.41
N CYS A 126 4.87 -14.96 2.10
CA CYS A 126 3.55 -15.61 2.19
C CYS A 126 2.90 -15.79 0.81
N PHE A 127 3.03 -14.80 -0.09
CA PHE A 127 2.45 -14.90 -1.42
C PHE A 127 3.24 -15.84 -2.34
N GLU A 128 4.57 -15.89 -2.24
CA GLU A 128 5.41 -16.85 -2.97
C GLU A 128 5.13 -18.29 -2.53
N ASP A 129 4.98 -18.52 -1.21
CA ASP A 129 4.54 -19.81 -0.66
C ASP A 129 3.12 -20.16 -1.13
N ALA A 130 2.21 -19.17 -1.16
CA ALA A 130 0.87 -19.37 -1.70
C ALA A 130 0.88 -19.72 -3.21
N VAL A 131 1.76 -19.10 -4.01
CA VAL A 131 1.96 -19.47 -5.42
C VAL A 131 2.36 -20.94 -5.52
N SER A 132 3.32 -21.37 -4.69
CA SER A 132 3.81 -22.76 -4.64
C SER A 132 2.73 -23.75 -4.20
N ALA A 133 1.83 -23.32 -3.32
CA ALA A 133 0.67 -24.09 -2.83
C ALA A 133 -0.57 -24.02 -3.76
N GLY A 134 -0.44 -23.44 -4.97
CA GLY A 134 -1.53 -23.39 -5.95
C GLY A 134 -2.52 -22.22 -5.76
N GLY A 135 -2.14 -21.15 -5.07
CA GLY A 135 -2.97 -19.97 -4.80
C GLY A 135 -3.36 -19.14 -6.04
N GLY A 136 -2.87 -19.53 -7.22
CA GLY A 136 -3.31 -18.99 -8.52
C GLY A 136 -3.16 -17.47 -8.66
N ALA A 137 -4.10 -16.84 -9.36
CA ALA A 137 -4.05 -15.43 -9.69
C ALA A 137 -3.96 -14.51 -8.44
N ARG A 138 -4.64 -14.86 -7.34
CA ARG A 138 -4.62 -14.07 -6.09
C ARG A 138 -3.24 -14.02 -5.44
N ALA A 139 -2.48 -15.11 -5.53
CA ALA A 139 -1.11 -15.17 -5.02
C ALA A 139 -0.17 -14.31 -5.87
N TYR A 140 -0.28 -14.37 -7.20
CA TYR A 140 0.48 -13.48 -8.10
C TYR A 140 0.13 -12.01 -7.91
N GLU A 141 -1.15 -11.67 -7.70
CA GLU A 141 -1.60 -10.31 -7.41
C GLU A 141 -0.95 -9.76 -6.12
N GLY A 142 -1.01 -10.55 -5.04
CA GLY A 142 -0.41 -10.15 -3.77
C GLY A 142 1.10 -10.00 -3.85
N ALA A 143 1.80 -10.98 -4.46
CA ALA A 143 3.26 -10.94 -4.61
C ALA A 143 3.72 -9.77 -5.49
N SER A 144 3.10 -9.56 -6.65
CA SER A 144 3.43 -8.44 -7.54
C SER A 144 3.25 -7.10 -6.85
N ARG A 145 2.12 -6.90 -6.17
CA ARG A 145 1.84 -5.67 -5.42
C ARG A 145 2.80 -5.43 -4.26
N ALA A 146 3.24 -6.49 -3.57
CA ALA A 146 4.23 -6.38 -2.51
C ALA A 146 5.60 -5.89 -3.05
N TYR A 147 6.06 -6.42 -4.17
CA TYR A 147 7.28 -5.93 -4.84
C TYR A 147 7.12 -4.50 -5.37
N LEU A 148 5.96 -4.16 -5.95
CA LEU A 148 5.66 -2.80 -6.38
C LEU A 148 5.86 -1.79 -5.23
N TYR A 149 5.34 -2.12 -4.03
CA TYR A 149 5.43 -1.21 -2.88
C TYR A 149 6.80 -1.19 -2.22
N LEU A 150 7.53 -2.32 -2.16
CA LEU A 150 8.89 -2.34 -1.61
C LEU A 150 9.81 -1.33 -2.30
N GLY A 151 9.76 -1.26 -3.62
CA GLY A 151 10.52 -0.28 -4.37
C GLY A 151 9.91 1.12 -4.33
N ALA A 152 8.57 1.26 -4.52
CA ALA A 152 7.88 2.55 -4.55
C ALA A 152 8.03 3.36 -3.25
N TYR A 153 8.18 2.69 -2.11
CA TYR A 153 8.41 3.35 -0.82
C TYR A 153 9.91 3.48 -0.46
N GLY A 154 10.83 3.22 -1.40
CA GLY A 154 12.26 3.34 -1.16
C GLY A 154 12.81 2.36 -0.10
N MET A 155 12.13 1.23 0.12
CA MET A 155 12.54 0.21 1.09
C MET A 155 13.59 -0.75 0.52
N HIS A 156 13.55 -0.96 -0.81
CA HIS A 156 14.50 -1.72 -1.61
C HIS A 156 14.81 -0.97 -2.90
N ARG A 157 15.90 -1.37 -3.58
CA ARG A 157 16.24 -0.78 -4.89
C ARG A 157 15.15 -1.09 -5.91
N ALA A 158 14.88 -0.11 -6.77
CA ALA A 158 13.96 -0.28 -7.89
C ALA A 158 14.40 -1.43 -8.82
N SER A 159 15.71 -1.54 -9.07
CA SER A 159 16.32 -2.60 -9.88
C SER A 159 16.06 -4.02 -9.37
N ASP A 160 15.84 -4.18 -8.06
CA ASP A 160 15.57 -5.48 -7.45
C ASP A 160 14.06 -5.81 -7.45
N CYS A 161 13.23 -4.78 -7.30
CA CYS A 161 11.79 -4.94 -7.11
C CYS A 161 11.02 -4.92 -8.44
N TYR A 162 11.31 -3.99 -9.33
CA TYR A 162 10.49 -3.77 -10.51
C TYR A 162 10.52 -4.94 -11.52
N PRO A 163 11.66 -5.59 -11.81
CA PRO A 163 11.67 -6.80 -12.65
C PRO A 163 10.83 -7.94 -12.06
N LYS A 164 10.83 -8.10 -10.73
CA LYS A 164 10.00 -9.09 -10.03
C LYS A 164 8.52 -8.77 -10.13
N PHE A 165 8.16 -7.50 -9.92
CA PHE A 165 6.80 -7.02 -10.17
C PHE A 165 6.35 -7.38 -11.58
N LEU A 166 7.12 -7.03 -12.63
CA LEU A 166 6.77 -7.27 -14.03
C LEU A 166 6.62 -8.78 -14.35
N GLU A 167 7.49 -9.62 -13.81
CA GLU A 167 7.42 -11.07 -13.99
C GLU A 167 6.10 -11.63 -13.43
N LEU A 168 5.80 -11.30 -12.17
CA LEU A 168 4.62 -11.80 -11.47
C LEU A 168 3.34 -11.21 -12.06
N HIS A 169 3.37 -9.93 -12.43
CA HIS A 169 2.26 -9.23 -13.07
C HIS A 169 1.91 -9.84 -14.43
N ARG A 170 2.91 -10.20 -15.26
CA ARG A 170 2.67 -10.91 -16.54
C ARG A 170 1.98 -12.27 -16.30
N LYS A 171 2.39 -13.03 -15.28
CA LYS A 171 1.74 -14.28 -14.90
C LYS A 171 0.29 -14.06 -14.45
N LEU A 172 0.05 -13.02 -13.65
CA LEU A 172 -1.29 -12.61 -13.22
C LEU A 172 -2.18 -12.28 -14.42
N VAL A 173 -1.70 -11.44 -15.34
CA VAL A 173 -2.44 -11.06 -16.57
C VAL A 173 -2.74 -12.27 -17.44
N ALA A 174 -1.82 -13.22 -17.58
CA ALA A 174 -2.04 -14.45 -18.34
C ALA A 174 -3.16 -15.31 -17.74
N LEU A 175 -3.36 -15.28 -16.43
CA LEU A 175 -4.39 -16.06 -15.74
C LEU A 175 -5.75 -15.37 -15.67
N ARG A 176 -5.79 -14.04 -15.51
CA ARG A 176 -7.00 -13.29 -15.18
C ARG A 176 -7.35 -12.17 -16.18
N GLY A 177 -6.42 -11.83 -17.06
CA GLY A 177 -6.55 -10.64 -17.91
C GLY A 177 -6.33 -9.34 -17.13
N TYR A 178 -6.55 -8.21 -17.80
CA TYR A 178 -6.53 -6.90 -17.18
C TYR A 178 -7.89 -6.60 -16.54
N THR A 179 -8.02 -6.91 -15.25
CA THR A 179 -9.12 -6.34 -14.45
C THR A 179 -8.76 -4.89 -14.06
N PRO A 180 -9.72 -4.04 -13.65
CA PRO A 180 -9.42 -2.67 -13.21
C PRO A 180 -8.31 -2.57 -12.17
N GLU A 181 -8.26 -3.47 -11.19
CA GLU A 181 -7.24 -3.49 -10.14
C GLU A 181 -5.86 -3.88 -10.71
N VAL A 182 -5.81 -4.87 -11.60
CA VAL A 182 -4.58 -5.31 -12.28
C VAL A 182 -4.05 -4.21 -13.18
N LEU A 183 -4.93 -3.55 -13.92
CA LEU A 183 -4.56 -2.42 -14.78
C LEU A 183 -4.07 -1.23 -13.95
N LEU A 184 -4.67 -0.97 -12.78
CA LEU A 184 -4.24 0.10 -11.88
C LEU A 184 -2.82 -0.15 -11.34
N ASP A 185 -2.49 -1.38 -10.95
CA ASP A 185 -1.14 -1.75 -10.50
C ASP A 185 -0.11 -1.59 -11.64
N HIS A 186 -0.48 -1.94 -12.89
CA HIS A 186 0.37 -1.72 -14.06
C HIS A 186 0.60 -0.23 -14.30
N ALA A 187 -0.45 0.56 -14.32
CA ALA A 187 -0.39 2.01 -14.48
C ALA A 187 0.48 2.68 -13.40
N GLN A 188 0.43 2.16 -12.16
CA GLN A 188 1.30 2.63 -11.08
C GLN A 188 2.77 2.28 -11.37
N GLY A 189 3.05 1.10 -11.91
CA GLY A 189 4.39 0.72 -12.36
C GLY A 189 4.92 1.64 -13.45
N LEU A 190 4.12 1.92 -14.48
CA LEU A 190 4.43 2.88 -15.54
C LEU A 190 4.73 4.28 -14.99
N ASN A 191 3.92 4.76 -14.05
CA ASN A 191 4.10 6.08 -13.44
C ASN A 191 5.41 6.16 -12.64
N ILE A 192 5.63 5.23 -11.72
CA ILE A 192 6.66 5.35 -10.68
C ILE A 192 8.04 4.91 -11.19
N TYR A 193 8.11 3.80 -11.92
CA TYR A 193 9.39 3.20 -12.32
C TYR A 193 9.80 3.58 -13.74
N GLU A 194 8.86 3.54 -14.68
CA GLU A 194 9.16 3.83 -16.07
C GLU A 194 8.98 5.32 -16.43
N ARG A 195 8.29 6.07 -15.56
CA ARG A 195 7.94 7.49 -15.80
C ARG A 195 7.20 7.73 -17.13
N ARG A 196 6.47 6.70 -17.59
CA ARG A 196 5.59 6.73 -18.78
C ARG A 196 4.22 7.28 -18.41
N PHE A 197 4.20 8.52 -18.10
CA PHE A 197 3.06 9.20 -17.45
C PHE A 197 1.82 9.27 -18.34
N ALA A 198 1.98 9.53 -19.64
CA ALA A 198 0.85 9.59 -20.56
C ALA A 198 0.12 8.25 -20.65
N GLU A 199 0.86 7.16 -20.68
CA GLU A 199 0.29 5.81 -20.70
C GLU A 199 -0.34 5.46 -19.35
N ALA A 200 0.33 5.81 -18.26
CA ALA A 200 -0.24 5.63 -16.91
C ALA A 200 -1.57 6.40 -16.74
N GLU A 201 -1.65 7.66 -17.23
CA GLU A 201 -2.89 8.44 -17.23
C GLU A 201 -4.00 7.75 -18.03
N VAL A 202 -3.69 7.27 -19.24
CA VAL A 202 -4.67 6.58 -20.10
C VAL A 202 -5.23 5.33 -19.41
N GLU A 203 -4.36 4.51 -18.81
CA GLU A 203 -4.79 3.30 -18.11
C GLU A 203 -5.60 3.63 -16.85
N MET A 204 -5.17 4.59 -16.04
CA MET A 204 -5.93 5.02 -14.85
C MET A 204 -7.32 5.58 -15.22
N LEU A 205 -7.40 6.34 -16.31
CA LEU A 205 -8.69 6.83 -16.83
C LEU A 205 -9.55 5.69 -17.40
N GLN A 206 -8.94 4.64 -17.98
CA GLN A 206 -9.67 3.44 -18.38
C GLN A 206 -10.24 2.72 -17.16
N VAL A 207 -9.48 2.53 -16.10
CA VAL A 207 -9.95 1.95 -14.83
C VAL A 207 -11.19 2.71 -14.31
N LEU A 208 -11.16 4.05 -14.35
CA LEU A 208 -12.29 4.86 -13.88
C LEU A 208 -13.50 4.82 -14.79
N ARG A 209 -13.34 4.53 -16.09
CA ARG A 209 -14.49 4.27 -16.99
C ARG A 209 -15.22 2.98 -16.62
N GLU A 210 -14.49 1.95 -16.21
CA GLU A 210 -15.02 0.65 -15.82
C GLU A 210 -15.52 0.65 -14.36
N GLN A 211 -14.79 1.31 -13.47
CA GLN A 211 -15.10 1.42 -12.03
C GLN A 211 -15.09 2.90 -11.56
N PRO A 212 -16.16 3.68 -11.83
CA PRO A 212 -16.18 5.12 -11.51
C PRO A 212 -16.12 5.47 -10.02
N LYS A 213 -16.20 4.50 -9.13
CA LYS A 213 -16.12 4.67 -7.66
C LYS A 213 -14.84 4.13 -7.05
N LEU A 214 -13.85 3.73 -7.84
CA LEU A 214 -12.59 3.22 -7.33
C LEU A 214 -11.71 4.37 -6.82
N ALA A 215 -11.79 4.66 -5.52
CA ALA A 215 -11.07 5.75 -4.86
C ALA A 215 -9.55 5.67 -5.08
N ALA A 216 -8.98 4.46 -5.09
CA ALA A 216 -7.56 4.25 -5.33
C ALA A 216 -7.09 4.78 -6.69
N ALA A 217 -7.90 4.64 -7.75
CA ALA A 217 -7.55 5.16 -9.08
C ALA A 217 -7.53 6.69 -9.11
N TYR A 218 -8.50 7.35 -8.46
CA TYR A 218 -8.46 8.81 -8.28
C TYR A 218 -7.25 9.27 -7.48
N ALA A 219 -6.90 8.56 -6.40
CA ALA A 219 -5.73 8.90 -5.58
C ALA A 219 -4.41 8.77 -6.38
N GLN A 220 -4.29 7.76 -7.23
CA GLN A 220 -3.13 7.58 -8.11
C GLN A 220 -3.05 8.67 -9.19
N LEU A 221 -4.18 9.05 -9.81
CA LEU A 221 -4.24 10.19 -10.74
C LEU A 221 -3.89 11.51 -10.04
N ALA A 222 -4.36 11.72 -8.82
CA ALA A 222 -4.00 12.89 -8.05
C ALA A 222 -2.50 12.99 -7.82
N TRP A 223 -1.86 11.88 -7.48
CA TRP A 223 -0.40 11.84 -7.31
C TRP A 223 0.32 12.08 -8.63
N LEU A 224 -0.10 11.43 -9.71
CA LEU A 224 0.45 11.65 -11.04
C LEU A 224 0.39 13.13 -11.43
N TYR A 225 -0.78 13.76 -11.35
CA TYR A 225 -0.93 15.18 -11.69
C TYR A 225 -0.16 16.11 -10.75
N GLY A 226 -0.10 15.79 -9.45
CA GLY A 226 0.70 16.54 -8.47
C GLY A 226 2.19 16.52 -8.79
N SER A 227 2.72 15.36 -9.22
CA SER A 227 4.12 15.20 -9.65
C SER A 227 4.46 15.99 -10.91
N TRP A 228 3.45 16.37 -11.69
CA TRP A 228 3.57 17.13 -12.93
C TRP A 228 3.18 18.60 -12.81
N ALA A 229 3.11 19.12 -11.59
CA ALA A 229 2.69 20.49 -11.31
C ALA A 229 1.27 20.83 -11.82
N GLN A 230 0.43 19.85 -12.14
CA GLN A 230 -0.97 20.06 -12.53
C GLN A 230 -1.85 20.09 -11.27
N HIS A 231 -1.57 21.03 -10.38
CA HIS A 231 -2.14 21.04 -9.02
C HIS A 231 -3.66 21.15 -8.99
N GLU A 232 -4.29 21.88 -9.90
CA GLU A 232 -5.76 21.97 -9.97
C GLU A 232 -6.39 20.63 -10.28
N ARG A 233 -5.88 19.93 -11.30
CA ARG A 233 -6.32 18.56 -11.65
C ARG A 233 -6.08 17.58 -10.51
N ALA A 234 -4.93 17.68 -9.85
CA ALA A 234 -4.61 16.84 -8.70
C ALA A 234 -5.60 17.02 -7.56
N VAL A 235 -5.97 18.25 -7.23
CA VAL A 235 -6.95 18.56 -6.19
C VAL A 235 -8.34 18.03 -6.58
N GLU A 236 -8.77 18.21 -7.83
CA GLU A 236 -10.03 17.64 -8.32
C GLU A 236 -10.08 16.12 -8.12
N MET A 237 -9.00 15.41 -8.44
CA MET A 237 -8.94 13.96 -8.26
C MET A 237 -8.98 13.56 -6.77
N LEU A 238 -8.36 14.35 -5.89
CA LEU A 238 -8.46 14.11 -4.43
C LEU A 238 -9.91 14.25 -3.93
N GLU A 239 -10.65 15.24 -4.42
CA GLU A 239 -12.06 15.43 -4.05
C GLU A 239 -12.92 14.25 -4.53
N ARG A 240 -12.71 13.78 -5.75
CA ARG A 240 -13.39 12.59 -6.29
C ARG A 240 -13.02 11.32 -5.50
N ALA A 241 -11.74 11.14 -5.15
CA ALA A 241 -11.30 10.01 -4.33
C ALA A 241 -11.98 10.03 -2.95
N ARG A 242 -12.07 11.22 -2.32
CA ARG A 242 -12.73 11.39 -1.02
C ARG A 242 -14.23 11.11 -1.08
N ALA A 243 -14.89 11.50 -2.15
CA ALA A 243 -16.32 11.21 -2.35
C ALA A 243 -16.59 9.70 -2.53
N ALA A 244 -15.60 8.94 -3.03
CA ALA A 244 -15.71 7.49 -3.24
C ALA A 244 -15.32 6.69 -1.97
N ASP A 245 -14.26 7.06 -1.27
CA ASP A 245 -13.80 6.43 -0.02
C ASP A 245 -12.98 7.42 0.81
N VAL A 246 -13.54 7.85 1.94
CA VAL A 246 -12.89 8.80 2.86
C VAL A 246 -11.76 8.16 3.68
N LEU A 247 -11.78 6.84 3.86
CA LEU A 247 -10.94 6.13 4.81
C LEU A 247 -9.73 5.41 4.16
N GLY A 248 -9.67 5.37 2.84
CA GLY A 248 -8.64 4.63 2.11
C GLY A 248 -7.22 5.14 2.37
N PRO A 249 -6.25 4.28 2.73
CA PRO A 249 -4.87 4.71 3.01
C PRO A 249 -4.16 5.30 1.79
N ALA A 250 -4.56 4.91 0.57
CA ALA A 250 -4.01 5.47 -0.67
C ALA A 250 -4.40 6.95 -0.86
N LEU A 251 -5.68 7.30 -0.62
CA LEU A 251 -6.14 8.68 -0.61
C LEU A 251 -5.39 9.48 0.44
N ALA A 252 -5.25 8.91 1.63
CA ALA A 252 -4.59 9.49 2.77
C ALA A 252 -3.19 10.03 2.41
N LEU A 253 -2.36 9.16 1.85
CA LEU A 253 -0.99 9.52 1.46
C LEU A 253 -0.98 10.52 0.30
N ALA A 254 -1.82 10.30 -0.73
CA ALA A 254 -1.91 11.20 -1.88
C ALA A 254 -2.28 12.63 -1.48
N GLU A 255 -3.19 12.82 -0.53
CA GLU A 255 -3.57 14.15 -0.04
C GLU A 255 -2.39 14.93 0.55
N ILE A 256 -1.57 14.29 1.39
CA ILE A 256 -0.41 14.97 1.98
C ILE A 256 0.59 15.32 0.89
N ILE A 257 0.94 14.36 0.02
CA ILE A 257 1.97 14.52 -1.01
C ILE A 257 1.57 15.61 -2.01
N VAL A 258 0.35 15.55 -2.55
CA VAL A 258 -0.13 16.52 -3.55
C VAL A 258 -0.14 17.94 -2.99
N ARG A 259 -0.63 18.12 -1.76
CA ARG A 259 -0.66 19.45 -1.10
C ARG A 259 0.75 19.93 -0.76
N PHE A 260 1.64 19.04 -0.34
CA PHE A 260 3.04 19.35 -0.07
C PHE A 260 3.77 19.79 -1.34
N CYS A 261 3.68 19.03 -2.42
CA CYS A 261 4.27 19.40 -3.71
C CYS A 261 3.65 20.67 -4.30
N GLY A 262 2.37 20.90 -4.06
CA GLY A 262 1.66 22.14 -4.40
C GLY A 262 1.97 23.32 -3.48
N ARG A 263 2.93 23.19 -2.54
CA ARG A 263 3.36 24.20 -1.56
C ARG A 263 2.24 24.71 -0.63
N ASN A 264 1.13 23.99 -0.55
CA ASN A 264 0.05 24.27 0.39
C ASN A 264 0.31 23.52 1.71
N PHE A 265 1.36 23.94 2.43
CA PHE A 265 1.87 23.21 3.60
C PHE A 265 0.87 23.15 4.74
N GLU A 266 0.09 24.19 5.00
CA GLU A 266 -0.94 24.19 6.04
C GLU A 266 -2.04 23.15 5.74
N SER A 267 -2.53 23.10 4.50
CA SER A 267 -3.49 22.07 4.10
C SER A 267 -2.90 20.66 4.11
N ALA A 268 -1.59 20.52 3.82
CA ALA A 268 -0.88 19.23 3.97
C ALA A 268 -0.82 18.81 5.45
N VAL A 269 -0.57 19.75 6.37
CA VAL A 269 -0.58 19.52 7.82
C VAL A 269 -1.97 19.11 8.31
N GLU A 270 -3.04 19.78 7.86
CA GLU A 270 -4.42 19.41 8.21
C GLU A 270 -4.77 18.00 7.71
N SER A 271 -4.41 17.69 6.46
CA SER A 271 -4.60 16.36 5.89
C SER A 271 -3.82 15.29 6.68
N GLY A 272 -2.55 15.56 7.01
CA GLY A 272 -1.71 14.67 7.81
C GLY A 272 -2.32 14.38 9.19
N ARG A 273 -2.80 15.42 9.90
CA ARG A 273 -3.44 15.26 11.22
C ARG A 273 -4.69 14.37 11.13
N ARG A 274 -5.55 14.60 10.13
CA ARG A 274 -6.76 13.80 9.90
C ARG A 274 -6.41 12.34 9.61
N ILE A 275 -5.44 12.10 8.76
CA ILE A 275 -5.03 10.76 8.34
C ILE A 275 -4.43 9.98 9.50
N LEU A 276 -3.54 10.61 10.28
CA LEU A 276 -2.92 9.95 11.42
C LEU A 276 -3.88 9.68 12.57
N SER A 277 -5.02 10.37 12.63
CA SER A 277 -6.10 9.99 13.55
C SER A 277 -6.78 8.66 13.16
N LEU A 278 -6.76 8.30 11.89
CA LEU A 278 -7.33 7.05 11.36
C LEU A 278 -6.27 5.93 11.24
N HIS A 279 -5.04 6.30 10.86
CA HIS A 279 -3.93 5.40 10.58
C HIS A 279 -2.66 5.83 11.37
N PRO A 280 -2.65 5.75 12.71
CA PRO A 280 -1.56 6.31 13.52
C PRO A 280 -0.20 5.63 13.30
N ASN A 281 -0.21 4.39 12.82
CA ASN A 281 0.97 3.56 12.62
C ASN A 281 1.36 3.41 11.14
N PHE A 282 1.10 4.43 10.31
CA PHE A 282 1.50 4.43 8.90
C PHE A 282 2.78 5.29 8.73
N PRO A 283 4.00 4.68 8.73
CA PRO A 283 5.26 5.43 8.83
C PRO A 283 5.44 6.45 7.71
N THR A 284 5.10 6.07 6.45
CA THR A 284 5.21 6.97 5.30
C THR A 284 4.33 8.21 5.44
N ALA A 285 3.09 8.04 5.92
CA ALA A 285 2.20 9.18 6.16
C ALA A 285 2.72 10.07 7.29
N VAL A 286 3.28 9.47 8.36
CA VAL A 286 3.93 10.21 9.46
C VAL A 286 5.10 11.05 8.93
N ALA A 287 5.95 10.48 8.06
CA ALA A 287 7.10 11.17 7.49
C ALA A 287 6.69 12.33 6.57
N PHE A 288 5.70 12.14 5.69
CA PHE A 288 5.19 13.24 4.85
C PHE A 288 4.46 14.30 5.66
N TYR A 289 3.76 13.94 6.72
CA TYR A 289 3.20 14.92 7.68
C TYR A 289 4.30 15.72 8.36
N ALA A 290 5.38 15.07 8.79
CA ALA A 290 6.54 15.75 9.36
C ALA A 290 7.18 16.73 8.39
N ARG A 291 7.34 16.36 7.11
CA ARG A 291 7.84 17.27 6.07
C ARG A 291 6.93 18.49 5.87
N ALA A 292 5.60 18.30 5.91
CA ALA A 292 4.65 19.40 5.83
C ALA A 292 4.78 20.36 7.04
N LEU A 293 4.92 19.84 8.25
CA LEU A 293 5.19 20.61 9.46
C LEU A 293 6.50 21.39 9.37
N GLU A 294 7.54 20.75 8.85
CA GLU A 294 8.86 21.36 8.66
C GLU A 294 8.80 22.56 7.72
N HIS A 295 8.12 22.44 6.57
CA HIS A 295 7.97 23.50 5.59
C HIS A 295 6.96 24.59 6.01
N SER A 296 6.07 24.32 6.96
CA SER A 296 5.23 25.33 7.62
C SER A 296 5.92 26.03 8.81
N GLY A 297 7.22 25.75 9.05
CA GLY A 297 8.00 26.37 10.12
C GLY A 297 7.82 25.73 11.51
N ARG A 298 7.05 24.66 11.64
CA ARG A 298 6.75 23.98 12.91
C ARG A 298 7.82 22.92 13.22
N ILE A 299 9.09 23.35 13.28
CA ILE A 299 10.27 22.48 13.31
C ILE A 299 10.27 21.52 14.51
N GLY A 300 9.85 21.98 15.70
CA GLY A 300 9.81 21.13 16.90
C GLY A 300 8.83 19.95 16.77
N GLU A 301 7.64 20.21 16.20
CA GLU A 301 6.64 19.19 15.93
C GLU A 301 7.11 18.26 14.80
N ALA A 302 7.70 18.82 13.74
CA ALA A 302 8.27 18.04 12.64
C ALA A 302 9.30 17.03 13.13
N LEU A 303 10.24 17.46 13.97
CA LEU A 303 11.28 16.58 14.54
C LEU A 303 10.68 15.45 15.37
N HIS A 304 9.62 15.74 16.16
CA HIS A 304 8.91 14.70 16.90
C HIS A 304 8.29 13.65 15.96
N GLN A 305 7.67 14.09 14.87
CA GLN A 305 7.04 13.18 13.91
C GLN A 305 8.08 12.39 13.08
N HIS A 306 9.21 13.00 12.69
CA HIS A 306 10.30 12.27 12.04
C HIS A 306 10.84 11.15 12.94
N ARG A 307 11.02 11.39 14.22
CA ARG A 307 11.43 10.38 15.21
C ARG A 307 10.39 9.27 15.35
N LEU A 308 9.10 9.63 15.34
CA LEU A 308 8.02 8.63 15.33
C LEU A 308 8.08 7.75 14.08
N ALA A 309 8.32 8.31 12.90
CA ALA A 309 8.49 7.53 11.67
C ALA A 309 9.67 6.55 11.77
N CYS A 310 10.83 7.01 12.31
CA CYS A 310 11.98 6.16 12.57
C CYS A 310 11.66 5.02 13.57
N MET A 311 10.88 5.30 14.62
CA MET A 311 10.48 4.27 15.60
C MET A 311 9.51 3.24 15.01
N LEU A 312 8.60 3.67 14.13
CA LEU A 312 7.63 2.79 13.47
C LEU A 312 8.26 1.88 12.41
N ALA A 313 9.36 2.31 11.78
CA ALA A 313 10.08 1.56 10.76
C ALA A 313 11.60 1.87 10.83
N PRO A 314 12.30 1.34 11.86
CA PRO A 314 13.71 1.66 12.12
C PRO A 314 14.66 1.11 11.04
N ASP A 315 14.20 0.16 10.26
CA ASP A 315 14.90 -0.51 9.17
C ASP A 315 14.80 0.19 7.81
N VAL A 316 14.15 1.38 7.75
CA VAL A 316 13.95 2.16 6.53
C VAL A 316 14.76 3.46 6.60
N PRO A 317 15.96 3.54 5.96
CA PRO A 317 16.92 4.62 6.15
C PRO A 317 16.41 6.02 5.79
N TRP A 318 15.52 6.15 4.79
CA TRP A 318 15.06 7.47 4.37
C TRP A 318 14.30 8.24 5.45
N TYR A 319 13.64 7.57 6.42
CA TYR A 319 13.03 8.26 7.57
C TYR A 319 14.10 8.92 8.45
N ARG A 320 15.22 8.19 8.66
CA ARG A 320 16.36 8.72 9.40
C ARG A 320 17.02 9.88 8.65
N THR A 321 17.11 9.78 7.33
CA THR A 321 17.59 10.88 6.48
C THR A 321 16.74 12.14 6.67
N MET A 322 15.41 12.01 6.67
CA MET A 322 14.49 13.15 6.88
C MET A 322 14.58 13.73 8.29
N GLU A 323 14.83 12.91 9.32
CA GLU A 323 15.17 13.43 10.65
C GLU A 323 16.45 14.28 10.59
N GLY A 324 17.48 13.82 9.88
CA GLY A 324 18.72 14.55 9.65
C GLY A 324 18.49 15.89 8.95
N VAL A 325 17.65 15.93 7.92
CA VAL A 325 17.24 17.18 7.22
C VAL A 325 16.58 18.15 8.20
N CYS A 326 15.63 17.69 9.01
CA CYS A 326 14.94 18.49 10.00
C CYS A 326 15.90 19.01 11.10
N LEU A 327 16.85 18.18 11.55
CA LEU A 327 17.91 18.58 12.49
C LEU A 327 18.78 19.70 11.90
N ALA A 328 19.20 19.59 10.65
CA ALA A 328 19.99 20.60 9.96
C ALA A 328 19.21 21.93 9.86
N ARG A 329 17.93 21.87 9.51
CA ARG A 329 17.03 23.04 9.45
C ARG A 329 16.80 23.66 10.83
N ALA A 330 16.78 22.86 11.89
CA ALA A 330 16.72 23.32 13.28
C ALA A 330 18.03 23.96 13.79
N GLY A 331 19.08 24.05 12.96
CA GLY A 331 20.41 24.52 13.37
C GLY A 331 21.24 23.50 14.17
N ARG A 332 20.73 22.29 14.37
CA ARG A 332 21.40 21.18 15.12
C ARG A 332 22.42 20.45 14.22
N ARG A 333 23.33 21.24 13.64
CA ARG A 333 24.25 20.79 12.58
C ARG A 333 25.10 19.58 12.97
N LYS A 334 25.58 19.52 14.23
CA LYS A 334 26.40 18.39 14.70
C LYS A 334 25.62 17.07 14.70
N GLU A 335 24.35 17.12 15.09
CA GLU A 335 23.49 15.93 15.12
C GLU A 335 23.08 15.50 13.71
N ALA A 336 22.81 16.44 12.82
CA ALA A 336 22.59 16.15 11.41
C ALA A 336 23.82 15.52 10.75
N GLN A 337 25.04 15.98 11.09
CA GLN A 337 26.27 15.38 10.59
C GLN A 337 26.48 13.95 11.11
N ALA A 338 26.13 13.67 12.38
CA ALA A 338 26.16 12.32 12.92
C ALA A 338 25.22 11.37 12.15
N VAL A 339 24.05 11.85 11.68
CA VAL A 339 23.15 11.08 10.83
C VAL A 339 23.80 10.76 9.48
N VAL A 340 24.56 11.69 8.89
CA VAL A 340 25.30 11.42 7.64
C VAL A 340 26.28 10.27 7.81
N GLU A 341 27.07 10.29 8.89
CA GLU A 341 28.05 9.23 9.15
C GLU A 341 27.35 7.87 9.39
N GLU A 342 26.29 7.86 10.19
CA GLU A 342 25.44 6.67 10.41
C GLU A 342 24.91 6.08 9.10
N LEU A 343 24.38 6.92 8.20
CA LEU A 343 23.84 6.48 6.92
C LEU A 343 24.91 5.99 5.95
N ARG A 344 26.12 6.58 5.99
CA ARG A 344 27.26 6.11 5.20
C ARG A 344 27.73 4.71 5.64
N GLU A 345 27.78 4.45 6.94
CA GLU A 345 28.09 3.13 7.48
C GLU A 345 27.00 2.11 7.08
N LEU A 346 25.73 2.50 7.23
CA LEU A 346 24.58 1.65 6.93
C LEU A 346 24.49 1.25 5.44
N ARG A 347 24.98 2.10 4.53
CA ARG A 347 24.95 1.87 3.07
C ARG A 347 25.67 0.58 2.64
N SER A 348 26.63 0.08 3.45
CA SER A 348 27.32 -1.19 3.18
C SER A 348 26.41 -2.42 3.27
N THR A 349 25.31 -2.34 4.01
CA THR A 349 24.39 -3.46 4.30
C THR A 349 22.93 -3.20 3.92
N THR A 350 22.57 -1.93 3.74
CA THR A 350 21.17 -1.53 3.53
C THR A 350 21.09 -0.49 2.41
N TYR A 351 20.02 -0.53 1.65
CA TYR A 351 19.75 0.49 0.63
C TYR A 351 19.45 1.84 1.29
N VAL A 352 20.29 2.82 1.00
CA VAL A 352 20.08 4.24 1.34
C VAL A 352 19.89 4.99 0.03
N ASP A 353 18.69 5.49 -0.21
CA ASP A 353 18.38 6.18 -1.47
C ASP A 353 19.06 7.54 -1.58
N GLY A 354 19.64 7.81 -2.75
CA GLY A 354 20.35 9.06 -3.02
C GLY A 354 19.42 10.27 -3.11
N TYR A 355 18.13 10.09 -3.42
CA TYR A 355 17.16 11.19 -3.53
C TYR A 355 16.98 11.93 -2.19
N HIS A 356 16.73 11.22 -1.10
CA HIS A 356 16.60 11.84 0.22
C HIS A 356 17.96 12.21 0.80
N PHE A 357 18.99 11.37 0.55
CA PHE A 357 20.32 11.64 1.09
C PHE A 357 20.95 12.91 0.50
N SER A 358 20.68 13.20 -0.77
CA SER A 358 21.08 14.48 -1.39
C SER A 358 20.48 15.70 -0.68
N GLN A 359 19.22 15.61 -0.22
CA GLN A 359 18.57 16.69 0.52
C GLN A 359 19.28 16.99 1.87
N LEU A 360 19.74 15.93 2.57
CA LEU A 360 20.47 16.09 3.82
C LEU A 360 21.83 16.75 3.60
N LEU A 361 22.58 16.32 2.59
CA LEU A 361 23.89 16.88 2.24
C LEU A 361 23.76 18.36 1.80
N ASP A 362 22.74 18.67 0.97
CA ASP A 362 22.45 20.07 0.58
C ASP A 362 22.15 20.95 1.81
N MET A 363 21.30 20.48 2.73
CA MET A 363 20.98 21.21 3.96
C MET A 363 22.21 21.45 4.85
N LEU A 364 23.19 20.56 4.79
CA LEU A 364 24.49 20.73 5.47
C LEU A 364 25.51 21.57 4.68
N GLY A 365 25.18 21.97 3.44
CA GLY A 365 26.03 22.79 2.59
C GLY A 365 27.07 22.00 1.80
N ASP A 366 27.00 20.66 1.78
CA ASP A 366 27.80 19.80 0.90
C ASP A 366 27.08 19.67 -0.46
N THR A 367 27.13 20.75 -1.25
CA THR A 367 26.47 20.82 -2.56
C THR A 367 27.02 19.76 -3.54
N GLU A 368 28.34 19.55 -3.54
CA GLU A 368 28.98 18.57 -4.44
C GLU A 368 28.56 17.14 -4.07
N GLY A 369 28.51 16.83 -2.77
CA GLY A 369 27.98 15.56 -2.29
C GLY A 369 26.51 15.38 -2.66
N ALA A 370 25.70 16.41 -2.49
CA ALA A 370 24.27 16.37 -2.81
C ALA A 370 24.02 16.07 -4.30
N PHE A 371 24.77 16.71 -5.21
CA PHE A 371 24.63 16.44 -6.65
C PHE A 371 25.07 15.03 -7.02
N ARG A 372 26.18 14.53 -6.45
CA ARG A 372 26.61 13.12 -6.68
C ARG A 372 25.56 12.11 -6.26
N GLU A 373 24.96 12.29 -5.09
CA GLU A 373 23.89 11.40 -4.58
C GLU A 373 22.65 11.46 -5.49
N LEU A 374 22.29 12.64 -5.96
CA LEU A 374 21.15 12.81 -6.86
C LEU A 374 21.42 12.21 -8.25
N GLU A 375 22.65 12.32 -8.76
CA GLU A 375 23.11 11.64 -9.99
C GLU A 375 23.01 10.12 -9.86
N GLU A 376 23.51 9.56 -8.75
CA GLU A 376 23.37 8.14 -8.45
C GLU A 376 21.90 7.70 -8.41
N ALA A 377 21.04 8.49 -7.75
CA ALA A 377 19.60 8.22 -7.74
C ALA A 377 18.97 8.21 -9.14
N VAL A 378 19.42 9.08 -10.06
CA VAL A 378 18.98 9.09 -11.46
C VAL A 378 19.45 7.84 -12.18
N GLU A 379 20.71 7.41 -12.00
CA GLU A 379 21.26 6.22 -12.62
C GLU A 379 20.61 4.92 -12.10
N GLU A 380 20.29 4.86 -10.81
CA GLU A 380 19.57 3.73 -10.20
C GLU A 380 18.09 3.70 -10.55
N GLY A 381 17.54 4.76 -11.15
CA GLY A 381 16.12 4.86 -11.44
C GLY A 381 15.24 5.00 -10.20
N CYS A 382 15.70 5.72 -9.18
CA CYS A 382 15.00 5.90 -7.91
C CYS A 382 13.54 6.33 -8.13
N PRO A 383 12.55 5.64 -7.56
CA PRO A 383 11.12 5.93 -7.72
C PRO A 383 10.71 7.33 -7.27
N MET A 384 11.41 7.90 -6.28
CA MET A 384 11.12 9.23 -5.76
C MET A 384 11.36 10.36 -6.76
N LEU A 385 12.16 10.10 -7.81
CA LEU A 385 12.45 11.07 -8.88
C LEU A 385 11.20 11.59 -9.60
N ILE A 386 10.07 10.89 -9.55
CA ILE A 386 8.81 11.40 -10.10
C ILE A 386 8.43 12.78 -9.54
N SER A 387 8.85 13.09 -8.31
CA SER A 387 8.58 14.36 -7.65
C SER A 387 9.73 15.36 -7.73
N LEU A 388 10.85 15.02 -8.41
CA LEU A 388 12.08 15.84 -8.42
C LEU A 388 11.81 17.30 -8.83
N ASN A 389 10.96 17.49 -9.82
CA ASN A 389 10.66 18.81 -10.37
C ASN A 389 9.76 19.67 -9.45
N VAL A 390 8.97 19.06 -8.58
CA VAL A 390 7.98 19.75 -7.74
C VAL A 390 8.28 19.72 -6.25
N ASP A 391 9.17 18.85 -5.78
CA ASP A 391 9.49 18.71 -4.36
C ASP A 391 10.16 19.97 -3.81
N PRO A 392 9.55 20.68 -2.83
CA PRO A 392 10.10 21.92 -2.27
C PRO A 392 11.48 21.75 -1.60
N SER A 393 11.84 20.52 -1.22
CA SER A 393 13.12 20.26 -0.57
C SER A 393 14.32 20.49 -1.49
N PHE A 394 14.11 20.55 -2.82
CA PHE A 394 15.15 20.85 -3.82
C PHE A 394 15.23 22.32 -4.22
N ASP A 395 14.52 23.24 -3.57
CA ASP A 395 14.48 24.65 -3.99
C ASP A 395 15.87 25.30 -4.02
N ARG A 396 16.76 24.92 -3.11
CA ARG A 396 18.16 25.41 -3.12
C ARG A 396 18.94 24.86 -4.32
N MET A 397 18.84 23.55 -4.54
CA MET A 397 19.55 22.88 -5.64
C MET A 397 19.05 23.35 -7.01
N ARG A 398 17.76 23.73 -7.13
CA ARG A 398 17.19 24.28 -8.38
C ARG A 398 17.86 25.55 -8.88
N THR A 399 18.55 26.30 -8.02
CA THR A 399 19.29 27.51 -8.43
C THR A 399 20.62 27.17 -9.09
N ASP A 400 21.12 25.94 -9.01
CA ASP A 400 22.35 25.48 -9.66
C ASP A 400 22.06 25.04 -11.09
N HIS A 401 22.95 25.41 -12.03
CA HIS A 401 22.83 25.13 -13.46
C HIS A 401 22.82 23.62 -13.80
N ARG A 402 23.31 22.76 -12.90
CA ARG A 402 23.32 21.30 -13.06
C ARG A 402 21.93 20.69 -12.88
N PHE A 403 21.10 21.31 -12.05
CA PHE A 403 19.79 20.74 -11.68
C PHE A 403 18.86 20.51 -12.89
N PRO A 404 18.69 21.49 -13.81
CA PRO A 404 17.88 21.25 -15.02
C PRO A 404 18.36 20.08 -15.87
N GLN A 405 19.68 19.85 -15.95
CA GLN A 405 20.25 18.72 -16.70
C GLN A 405 19.93 17.36 -16.03
N LEU A 406 19.94 17.33 -14.68
CA LEU A 406 19.52 16.16 -13.92
C LEU A 406 18.03 15.85 -14.11
N VAL A 407 17.19 16.87 -14.09
CA VAL A 407 15.76 16.72 -14.38
C VAL A 407 15.56 16.20 -15.80
N GLU A 408 16.26 16.74 -16.79
CA GLU A 408 16.19 16.23 -18.18
C GLU A 408 16.62 14.75 -18.27
N ARG A 409 17.71 14.36 -17.60
CA ARG A 409 18.18 12.97 -17.55
C ARG A 409 17.19 12.06 -16.83
N ALA A 410 16.66 12.49 -15.69
CA ALA A 410 15.69 11.71 -14.89
C ALA A 410 14.40 11.42 -15.68
N PHE A 411 14.04 12.30 -16.61
CA PHE A 411 12.86 12.19 -17.47
C PHE A 411 13.19 11.95 -18.93
N SER A 412 14.46 11.64 -19.31
CA SER A 412 14.86 11.27 -20.66
C SER A 412 14.26 9.91 -21.02
N GLY A 413 13.60 9.83 -22.17
CA GLY A 413 12.88 8.62 -22.63
C GLY A 413 11.39 8.65 -22.34
N VAL A 414 10.91 9.66 -21.61
CA VAL A 414 9.49 9.93 -21.43
C VAL A 414 8.95 10.62 -22.67
N ASP A 415 8.01 9.97 -23.38
CA ASP A 415 7.36 10.54 -24.55
C ASP A 415 6.72 11.89 -24.20
N SER A 416 7.27 12.89 -24.81
CA SER A 416 6.90 14.29 -24.92
C SER A 416 5.56 14.73 -24.30
N LEU A 417 5.57 15.01 -23.01
CA LEU A 417 4.74 16.06 -22.43
C LEU A 417 5.55 17.38 -22.34
N ARG A 418 6.44 17.58 -23.33
CA ARG A 418 7.32 18.77 -23.46
C ARG A 418 6.59 20.12 -23.51
N GLY A 419 5.26 20.12 -23.47
CA GLY A 419 4.44 21.35 -23.46
C GLY A 419 4.02 21.87 -22.10
N ALA A 420 4.12 21.11 -21.02
CA ALA A 420 3.53 21.45 -19.71
C ALA A 420 4.53 21.70 -18.56
N VAL A 421 5.82 21.34 -18.74
CA VAL A 421 6.82 21.34 -17.65
C VAL A 421 7.76 22.57 -17.68
N VAL A 422 7.74 23.37 -18.76
CA VAL A 422 8.59 24.56 -18.90
C VAL A 422 7.70 25.79 -19.18
N ARG A 423 6.96 26.24 -18.17
CA ARG A 423 6.49 27.63 -18.04
C ARG A 423 6.36 27.99 -16.58
#